data_b9a91621839ea373aef4a84cbca134e8
#
_entry.id   b9a91621839ea373aef4a84cbca134e8
#
_cell.length_a   1.000
_cell.length_b   1.000
_cell.length_c   1.000
_cell.angle_alpha   90.00
_cell.angle_beta   90.00
_cell.angle_gamma   90.00
#
_symmetry.space_group_name_H-M   'P 1'
#
loop_
_entity.id
_entity.type
_entity.pdbx_description
1 polymer ?
#
loop_
_entity_poly.entity_id
_entity_poly.type
_entity_poly.pdbx_seq_one_letter_code
_entity_poly.pdbx_strand_id
1 'polypeptide(L)'
;DEIKKANGLKKIYVIDKDGLNNPIAENLSTHILAFLKTKDEYTHVLTPSSTFGKNLSPKIATKLDIQQISDIIKVCDSDTFERPIYAGNAIAKVKSNEKIKILTVRPTCFEPCGLTSNVEVENVNLEGVDLSSVSFVAYDESKSDRPELTSAKVIISGGRGMQNGDNFKLLEGIADKLGAAMGASRAAVDAGFVPN
;
A
#
# COMPACT_ATOMS: atom_id res chain seq x y z
N ASP A 1 18.50 -6.65 1.07
CA ASP A 1 19.62 -6.20 0.24
C ASP A 1 19.22 -5.52 -1.08
N GLU A 2 18.06 -5.81 -1.66
CA GLU A 2 17.60 -5.15 -2.91
C GLU A 2 17.28 -3.67 -2.72
N ILE A 3 16.67 -3.29 -1.60
CA ILE A 3 16.29 -1.89 -1.34
C ILE A 3 17.50 -0.94 -1.33
N LYS A 4 18.70 -1.44 -1.00
CA LYS A 4 19.94 -0.66 -1.07
C LYS A 4 20.28 -0.20 -2.49
N LYS A 5 19.79 -0.92 -3.49
CA LYS A 5 20.06 -0.63 -4.90
C LYS A 5 19.09 0.39 -5.49
N ALA A 6 18.01 0.73 -4.79
CA ALA A 6 16.97 1.61 -5.29
C ALA A 6 17.51 3.04 -5.52
N ASN A 7 17.32 3.55 -6.74
CA ASN A 7 17.75 4.89 -7.09
C ASN A 7 16.83 5.94 -6.45
N GLY A 8 17.40 7.08 -6.13
CA GLY A 8 16.67 8.20 -5.53
C GLY A 8 16.57 8.17 -4.00
N LEU A 9 16.97 7.08 -3.35
CA LEU A 9 17.07 7.04 -1.89
C LEU A 9 18.35 7.71 -1.43
N LYS A 10 18.27 8.54 -0.41
CA LYS A 10 19.44 9.13 0.26
C LYS A 10 19.97 8.24 1.38
N LYS A 11 19.07 7.60 2.12
CA LYS A 11 19.41 6.79 3.28
C LYS A 11 18.32 5.77 3.59
N ILE A 12 18.69 4.64 4.16
CA ILE A 12 17.78 3.60 4.65
C ILE A 12 17.92 3.55 6.16
N TYR A 13 16.81 3.64 6.87
CA TYR A 13 16.75 3.46 8.31
C TYR A 13 16.10 2.11 8.62
N VAL A 14 16.72 1.35 9.49
CA VAL A 14 16.24 0.04 9.91
C VAL A 14 15.94 0.09 11.41
N ILE A 15 14.71 -0.23 11.75
CA ILE A 15 14.28 -0.43 13.13
C ILE A 15 14.10 -1.94 13.30
N ASP A 16 15.05 -2.58 13.96
CA ASP A 16 15.01 -4.01 14.27
C ASP A 16 14.68 -4.16 15.76
N LYS A 17 13.47 -4.65 16.03
CA LYS A 17 12.96 -4.82 17.38
C LYS A 17 12.05 -6.04 17.46
N ASP A 18 12.19 -6.81 18.54
CA ASP A 18 11.30 -7.92 18.83
C ASP A 18 9.83 -7.45 18.82
N GLY A 19 8.96 -8.22 18.16
CA GLY A 19 7.56 -7.88 17.96
C GLY A 19 7.25 -7.05 16.70
N LEU A 20 8.27 -6.63 15.93
CA LEU A 20 8.10 -6.01 14.62
C LEU A 20 8.34 -6.96 13.44
N ASN A 21 8.70 -8.22 13.68
CA ASN A 21 8.92 -9.23 12.63
C ASN A 21 7.68 -9.49 11.77
N ASN A 22 6.49 -9.38 12.38
CA ASN A 22 5.21 -9.37 11.68
C ASN A 22 4.52 -8.04 12.01
N PRO A 23 4.82 -6.98 11.29
CA PRO A 23 4.39 -5.65 11.68
C PRO A 23 2.88 -5.50 11.51
N ILE A 24 2.23 -5.06 12.57
CA ILE A 24 0.85 -4.59 12.56
C ILE A 24 0.83 -3.05 12.56
N ALA A 25 -0.23 -2.47 12.02
CA ALA A 25 -0.32 -1.01 11.87
C ALA A 25 -0.24 -0.27 13.21
N GLU A 26 -0.75 -0.87 14.28
CA GLU A 26 -0.70 -0.35 15.64
C GLU A 26 0.75 -0.12 16.11
N ASN A 27 1.57 -1.14 16.02
CA ASN A 27 2.94 -1.11 16.47
C ASN A 27 3.81 -0.24 15.55
N LEU A 28 3.67 -0.46 14.23
CA LEU A 28 4.49 0.25 13.25
C LEU A 28 4.21 1.76 13.24
N SER A 29 2.95 2.19 13.37
CA SER A 29 2.62 3.62 13.43
C SER A 29 3.29 4.31 14.61
N THR A 30 3.37 3.65 15.77
CA THR A 30 3.99 4.21 16.96
C THR A 30 5.51 4.39 16.77
N HIS A 31 6.17 3.40 16.17
CA HIS A 31 7.61 3.48 15.89
C HIS A 31 7.94 4.52 14.80
N ILE A 32 7.13 4.60 13.72
CA ILE A 32 7.29 5.63 12.69
C ILE A 32 7.14 7.03 13.30
N LEU A 33 6.15 7.24 14.17
CA LEU A 33 5.95 8.53 14.83
C LEU A 33 7.09 8.89 15.77
N ALA A 34 7.61 7.92 16.52
CA ALA A 34 8.79 8.13 17.36
C ALA A 34 10.01 8.50 16.51
N PHE A 35 10.21 7.83 15.38
CA PHE A 35 11.27 8.16 14.43
C PHE A 35 11.11 9.57 13.85
N LEU A 36 9.92 9.94 13.39
CA LEU A 36 9.64 11.25 12.82
C LEU A 36 9.91 12.41 13.81
N LYS A 37 9.71 12.18 15.10
CA LYS A 37 10.05 13.16 16.14
C LYS A 37 11.55 13.40 16.27
N THR A 38 12.39 12.47 15.85
CA THR A 38 13.85 12.63 15.86
C THR A 38 14.39 13.32 14.61
N LYS A 39 13.53 13.57 13.62
CA LYS A 39 13.90 14.04 12.27
C LYS A 39 12.91 15.10 11.76
N ASP A 40 13.16 16.36 12.05
CA ASP A 40 12.28 17.49 11.68
C ASP A 40 12.26 17.80 10.18
N GLU A 41 13.18 17.22 9.43
CA GLU A 41 13.39 17.47 8.00
C GLU A 41 12.37 16.79 7.08
N TYR A 42 11.66 15.76 7.57
CA TYR A 42 10.69 15.05 6.75
C TYR A 42 9.39 15.82 6.61
N THR A 43 9.02 16.05 5.36
CA THR A 43 7.80 16.79 4.99
C THR A 43 6.73 15.87 4.37
N HIS A 44 7.10 14.65 4.02
CA HIS A 44 6.20 13.68 3.40
C HIS A 44 6.40 12.29 3.98
N VAL A 45 5.31 11.60 4.26
CA VAL A 45 5.28 10.19 4.63
C VAL A 45 4.45 9.47 3.59
N LEU A 46 5.08 8.56 2.87
CA LEU A 46 4.44 7.82 1.79
C LEU A 46 4.33 6.33 2.15
N THR A 47 3.18 5.76 1.89
CA THR A 47 2.95 4.31 1.98
C THR A 47 2.31 3.83 0.68
N PRO A 48 2.49 2.57 0.26
CA PRO A 48 1.73 2.04 -0.86
C PRO A 48 0.24 2.00 -0.53
N SER A 49 -0.61 2.15 -1.54
CA SER A 49 -2.07 2.02 -1.41
C SER A 49 -2.52 0.55 -1.33
N SER A 50 -1.71 -0.29 -0.67
CA SER A 50 -2.03 -1.68 -0.32
C SER A 50 -2.99 -1.75 0.87
N THR A 51 -3.53 -2.92 1.15
CA THR A 51 -4.37 -3.16 2.34
C THR A 51 -3.65 -2.75 3.63
N PHE A 52 -2.36 -3.08 3.74
CA PHE A 52 -1.54 -2.70 4.89
C PHE A 52 -1.32 -1.18 4.95
N GLY A 53 -0.92 -0.54 3.84
CA GLY A 53 -0.70 0.91 3.80
C GLY A 53 -1.97 1.72 4.10
N LYS A 54 -3.13 1.23 3.63
CA LYS A 54 -4.44 1.82 3.93
C LYS A 54 -4.87 1.68 5.40
N ASN A 55 -4.31 0.74 6.14
CA ASN A 55 -4.48 0.62 7.59
C ASN A 55 -3.45 1.49 8.36
N LEU A 56 -2.19 1.47 7.94
CA LEU A 56 -1.10 2.16 8.61
C LEU A 56 -1.18 3.70 8.49
N SER A 57 -1.37 4.19 7.27
CA SER A 57 -1.29 5.62 6.94
C SER A 57 -2.30 6.48 7.73
N PRO A 58 -3.60 6.14 7.83
CA PRO A 58 -4.55 6.93 8.61
C PRO A 58 -4.26 6.91 10.12
N LYS A 59 -3.63 5.85 10.65
CA LYS A 59 -3.20 5.83 12.05
C LYS A 59 -2.10 6.85 12.32
N ILE A 60 -1.14 6.97 11.39
CA ILE A 60 -0.09 7.99 11.49
C ILE A 60 -0.71 9.39 11.39
N ALA A 61 -1.57 9.62 10.41
CA ALA A 61 -2.22 10.90 10.18
C ALA A 61 -3.03 11.36 11.41
N THR A 62 -3.87 10.46 11.96
CA THR A 62 -4.68 10.75 13.14
C THR A 62 -3.83 11.09 14.37
N LYS A 63 -2.72 10.37 14.59
CA LYS A 63 -1.82 10.66 15.73
C LYS A 63 -1.05 11.98 15.59
N LEU A 64 -0.91 12.48 14.37
CA LEU A 64 -0.34 13.80 14.08
C LEU A 64 -1.41 14.91 14.01
N ASP A 65 -2.69 14.56 14.13
CA ASP A 65 -3.84 15.44 13.97
C ASP A 65 -3.86 16.18 12.62
N ILE A 66 -3.56 15.44 11.55
CA ILE A 66 -3.54 15.94 10.17
C ILE A 66 -4.32 15.02 9.25
N GLN A 67 -4.70 15.53 8.07
CA GLN A 67 -5.40 14.74 7.06
C GLN A 67 -4.42 14.04 6.12
N GLN A 68 -4.73 12.80 5.74
CA GLN A 68 -4.03 12.11 4.66
C GLN A 68 -4.68 12.38 3.31
N ILE A 69 -3.89 12.29 2.24
CA ILE A 69 -4.38 12.18 0.86
C ILE A 69 -4.21 10.74 0.40
N SER A 70 -5.34 10.07 0.16
CA SER A 70 -5.35 8.64 -0.16
C SER A 70 -5.25 8.40 -1.66
N ASP A 71 -4.51 7.34 -2.01
CA ASP A 71 -4.52 6.70 -3.33
C ASP A 71 -4.15 7.66 -4.47
N ILE A 72 -3.05 8.43 -4.27
CA ILE A 72 -2.57 9.35 -5.28
C ILE A 72 -2.07 8.59 -6.51
N ILE A 73 -2.37 9.15 -7.69
CA ILE A 73 -1.97 8.63 -8.99
C ILE A 73 -0.98 9.54 -9.71
N LYS A 74 -0.80 10.75 -9.19
CA LYS A 74 0.15 11.72 -9.75
C LYS A 74 0.57 12.73 -8.70
N VAL A 75 1.83 13.11 -8.74
CA VAL A 75 2.40 14.24 -8.02
C VAL A 75 2.46 15.43 -8.97
N CYS A 76 1.74 16.50 -8.66
CA CYS A 76 1.76 17.73 -9.47
C CYS A 76 2.80 18.72 -8.95
N ASP A 77 2.94 18.80 -7.63
CA ASP A 77 3.83 19.69 -6.91
C ASP A 77 4.14 19.10 -5.53
N SER A 78 5.00 19.76 -4.75
CA SER A 78 5.35 19.31 -3.38
C SER A 78 4.15 19.23 -2.43
N ASP A 79 3.06 19.92 -2.71
CA ASP A 79 1.86 19.95 -1.87
C ASP A 79 0.57 19.58 -2.60
N THR A 80 0.66 19.26 -3.91
CA THR A 80 -0.49 19.11 -4.79
C THR A 80 -0.46 17.76 -5.52
N PHE A 81 -1.54 17.00 -5.45
CA PHE A 81 -1.62 15.62 -5.92
C PHE A 81 -2.93 15.37 -6.65
N GLU A 82 -2.95 14.41 -7.58
CA GLU A 82 -4.16 13.93 -8.22
C GLU A 82 -4.53 12.56 -7.66
N ARG A 83 -5.84 12.39 -7.39
CA ARG A 83 -6.41 11.12 -6.92
C ARG A 83 -7.76 10.83 -7.56
N PRO A 84 -8.11 9.57 -7.81
CA PRO A 84 -9.44 9.22 -8.28
C PRO A 84 -10.46 9.33 -7.15
N ILE A 85 -11.65 9.76 -7.52
CA ILE A 85 -12.86 9.79 -6.68
C ILE A 85 -14.04 9.21 -7.46
N TYR A 86 -15.13 8.91 -6.78
CA TYR A 86 -16.31 8.26 -7.39
C TYR A 86 -15.95 7.00 -8.19
N ALA A 87 -15.19 6.09 -7.56
CA ALA A 87 -14.71 4.84 -8.17
C ALA A 87 -13.92 5.07 -9.49
N GLY A 88 -13.23 6.19 -9.61
CA GLY A 88 -12.40 6.54 -10.78
C GLY A 88 -13.14 7.33 -11.87
N ASN A 89 -14.43 7.64 -11.71
CA ASN A 89 -15.17 8.45 -12.67
C ASN A 89 -14.73 9.92 -12.72
N ALA A 90 -14.05 10.38 -11.67
CA ALA A 90 -13.48 11.72 -11.63
C ALA A 90 -12.08 11.69 -11.01
N ILE A 91 -11.25 12.62 -11.43
CA ILE A 91 -9.92 12.86 -10.85
C ILE A 91 -9.96 14.19 -10.10
N ALA A 92 -9.71 14.12 -8.80
CA ALA A 92 -9.60 15.31 -7.96
C ALA A 92 -8.14 15.74 -7.87
N LYS A 93 -7.89 17.02 -8.10
CA LYS A 93 -6.62 17.67 -7.80
C LYS A 93 -6.73 18.27 -6.40
N VAL A 94 -5.90 17.76 -5.47
CA VAL A 94 -5.97 18.07 -4.04
C VAL A 94 -4.67 18.72 -3.60
N LYS A 95 -4.78 19.81 -2.85
CA LYS A 95 -3.65 20.49 -2.22
C LYS A 95 -3.71 20.29 -0.70
N SER A 96 -2.57 19.93 -0.09
CA SER A 96 -2.41 19.87 1.36
C SER A 96 -1.65 21.09 1.86
N ASN A 97 -2.20 21.75 2.86
CA ASN A 97 -1.55 22.85 3.57
C ASN A 97 -0.79 22.40 4.82
N GLU A 98 -0.81 21.10 5.11
CA GLU A 98 -0.14 20.52 6.28
C GLU A 98 1.38 20.63 6.17
N LYS A 99 2.08 20.78 7.31
CA LYS A 99 3.54 20.76 7.36
C LYS A 99 4.08 19.40 6.92
N ILE A 100 3.47 18.32 7.40
CA ILE A 100 3.78 16.94 6.99
C ILE A 100 2.61 16.42 6.17
N LYS A 101 2.87 15.94 4.96
CA LYS A 101 1.87 15.33 4.08
C LYS A 101 1.89 13.82 4.24
N ILE A 102 0.77 13.23 4.60
CA ILE A 102 0.62 11.77 4.69
C ILE A 102 -0.11 11.28 3.45
N LEU A 103 0.56 10.42 2.68
CA LEU A 103 0.08 10.00 1.36
C LEU A 103 0.03 8.47 1.27
N THR A 104 -1.05 7.93 0.70
CA THR A 104 -0.98 6.60 0.13
C THR A 104 -0.86 6.68 -1.38
N VAL A 105 0.07 5.92 -1.94
CA VAL A 105 0.44 5.99 -3.36
C VAL A 105 -0.06 4.75 -4.08
N ARG A 106 -0.68 4.90 -5.25
CA ARG A 106 -1.04 3.78 -6.12
C ARG A 106 0.18 3.35 -6.92
N PRO A 107 0.85 2.21 -6.58
CA PRO A 107 2.13 1.87 -7.20
C PRO A 107 2.06 1.70 -8.71
N THR A 108 0.94 1.17 -9.23
CA THR A 108 0.74 0.90 -10.65
C THR A 108 0.66 2.15 -11.53
N CYS A 109 0.56 3.34 -10.94
CA CYS A 109 0.54 4.61 -11.65
C CYS A 109 1.92 5.29 -11.76
N PHE A 110 2.97 4.65 -11.20
CA PHE A 110 4.33 5.19 -11.20
C PHE A 110 5.30 4.15 -11.77
N GLU A 111 6.30 4.62 -12.50
CA GLU A 111 7.34 3.74 -13.02
C GLU A 111 8.27 3.26 -11.89
N PRO A 112 8.71 2.00 -11.93
CA PRO A 112 9.71 1.50 -10.99
C PRO A 112 11.02 2.29 -11.10
N CYS A 113 11.67 2.56 -9.97
CA CYS A 113 13.00 3.17 -9.98
C CYS A 113 14.07 2.16 -10.44
N GLY A 114 15.18 2.66 -10.97
CA GLY A 114 16.35 1.83 -11.28
C GLY A 114 16.96 1.24 -10.01
N LEU A 115 17.72 0.14 -10.15
CA LEU A 115 18.36 -0.58 -9.06
C LEU A 115 19.88 -0.59 -9.22
N THR A 116 20.49 0.59 -9.31
CA THR A 116 21.93 0.77 -9.57
C THR A 116 22.67 1.49 -8.43
N SER A 117 21.95 1.98 -7.42
CA SER A 117 22.51 2.68 -6.26
C SER A 117 23.15 1.72 -5.23
N ASN A 118 23.89 2.29 -4.30
CA ASN A 118 24.35 1.63 -3.08
C ASN A 118 24.10 2.58 -1.91
N VAL A 119 22.93 2.46 -1.31
CA VAL A 119 22.44 3.39 -0.30
C VAL A 119 22.91 2.98 1.09
N GLU A 120 23.37 3.96 1.87
CA GLU A 120 23.77 3.77 3.27
C GLU A 120 22.60 3.28 4.12
N VAL A 121 22.88 2.34 5.02
CA VAL A 121 21.92 1.81 5.99
C VAL A 121 22.32 2.22 7.38
N GLU A 122 21.42 2.80 8.12
CA GLU A 122 21.56 3.16 9.54
C GLU A 122 20.56 2.36 10.37
N ASN A 123 21.05 1.66 11.37
CA ASN A 123 20.20 1.02 12.38
C ASN A 123 19.76 2.07 13.41
N VAL A 124 18.45 2.17 13.61
CA VAL A 124 17.86 3.12 14.54
C VAL A 124 17.33 2.39 15.76
N ASN A 125 17.83 2.74 16.93
CA ASN A 125 17.29 2.28 18.20
C ASN A 125 16.31 3.34 18.74
N LEU A 126 15.03 2.96 18.87
CA LEU A 126 14.00 3.79 19.48
C LEU A 126 13.70 3.26 20.88
N GLU A 127 14.40 3.81 21.87
CA GLU A 127 14.18 3.47 23.28
C GLU A 127 12.85 4.03 23.78
N GLY A 128 12.20 3.32 24.72
CA GLY A 128 10.95 3.75 25.34
C GLY A 128 9.72 3.73 24.42
N VAL A 129 9.82 3.08 23.25
CA VAL A 129 8.65 2.88 22.38
C VAL A 129 8.11 1.48 22.65
N ASP A 130 6.99 1.42 23.36
CA ASP A 130 6.32 0.17 23.68
C ASP A 130 5.48 -0.35 22.53
N LEU A 131 5.34 -1.69 22.46
CA LEU A 131 4.37 -2.34 21.60
C LEU A 131 2.97 -2.10 22.13
N SER A 132 1.98 -2.07 21.24
CA SER A 132 0.58 -1.99 21.62
C SER A 132 0.12 -3.27 22.31
N SER A 133 -1.06 -3.21 22.94
CA SER A 133 -1.72 -4.40 23.50
C SER A 133 -2.24 -5.39 22.44
N VAL A 134 -2.16 -5.00 21.15
CA VAL A 134 -2.55 -5.84 20.02
C VAL A 134 -1.33 -6.59 19.52
N SER A 135 -1.46 -7.89 19.29
CA SER A 135 -0.40 -8.75 18.76
C SER A 135 -0.83 -9.42 17.45
N PHE A 136 0.16 -9.68 16.61
CA PHE A 136 -0.03 -10.52 15.43
C PHE A 136 -0.30 -11.96 15.84
N VAL A 137 -1.29 -12.60 15.22
CA VAL A 137 -1.62 -14.01 15.48
C VAL A 137 -1.19 -14.86 14.29
N ALA A 138 -1.74 -14.63 13.11
CA ALA A 138 -1.43 -15.38 11.90
C ALA A 138 -1.90 -14.61 10.65
N TYR A 139 -1.34 -15.00 9.50
CA TYR A 139 -1.92 -14.68 8.19
C TYR A 139 -2.88 -15.79 7.77
N ASP A 140 -4.03 -15.40 7.23
CA ASP A 140 -4.94 -16.26 6.49
C ASP A 140 -4.93 -15.79 5.03
N GLU A 141 -4.02 -16.37 4.26
CA GLU A 141 -3.80 -15.99 2.86
C GLU A 141 -4.27 -17.09 1.92
N SER A 142 -5.10 -16.73 0.96
CA SER A 142 -5.41 -17.61 -0.16
C SER A 142 -4.18 -17.69 -1.09
N LYS A 143 -3.60 -18.87 -1.24
CA LYS A 143 -2.51 -19.09 -2.20
C LYS A 143 -3.10 -19.18 -3.60
N SER A 144 -2.63 -18.35 -4.49
CA SER A 144 -2.94 -18.39 -5.93
C SER A 144 -1.65 -18.40 -6.73
N ASP A 145 -1.61 -19.21 -7.79
CA ASP A 145 -0.50 -19.20 -8.76
C ASP A 145 -0.58 -17.99 -9.71
N ARG A 146 -1.66 -17.21 -9.62
CA ARG A 146 -1.89 -16.02 -10.46
C ARG A 146 -1.33 -14.77 -9.78
N PRO A 147 -0.97 -13.74 -10.59
CA PRO A 147 -0.56 -12.45 -10.03
C PRO A 147 -1.61 -11.86 -9.09
N GLU A 148 -1.14 -11.16 -8.07
CA GLU A 148 -1.99 -10.41 -7.13
C GLU A 148 -2.78 -9.30 -7.85
N LEU A 149 -4.07 -9.15 -7.55
CA LEU A 149 -4.95 -8.13 -8.15
C LEU A 149 -4.40 -6.71 -8.00
N THR A 150 -3.74 -6.42 -6.88
CA THR A 150 -3.23 -5.08 -6.55
C THR A 150 -1.97 -4.70 -7.30
N SER A 151 -1.25 -5.66 -7.86
CA SER A 151 0.04 -5.45 -8.55
C SER A 151 0.05 -5.95 -10.00
N ALA A 152 -1.00 -6.63 -10.43
CA ALA A 152 -1.08 -7.19 -11.78
C ALA A 152 -1.16 -6.12 -12.86
N LYS A 153 -0.39 -6.30 -13.94
CA LYS A 153 -0.45 -5.43 -15.13
C LYS A 153 -1.72 -5.64 -15.96
N VAL A 154 -2.25 -6.86 -15.94
CA VAL A 154 -3.46 -7.24 -16.67
C VAL A 154 -4.38 -7.96 -15.70
N ILE A 155 -5.64 -7.58 -15.71
CA ILE A 155 -6.68 -8.18 -14.87
C ILE A 155 -7.86 -8.56 -15.75
N ILE A 156 -8.34 -9.79 -15.59
CA ILE A 156 -9.60 -10.26 -16.18
C ILE A 156 -10.62 -10.41 -15.06
N SER A 157 -11.74 -9.73 -15.18
CA SER A 157 -12.74 -9.71 -14.09
C SER A 157 -14.11 -10.12 -14.58
N GLY A 158 -14.79 -10.92 -13.76
CA GLY A 158 -16.20 -11.26 -13.92
C GLY A 158 -17.09 -10.51 -12.93
N GLY A 159 -18.29 -10.22 -13.38
CA GLY A 159 -19.32 -9.61 -12.53
C GLY A 159 -20.58 -10.47 -12.46
N ARG A 160 -21.67 -9.87 -12.01
CA ARG A 160 -22.99 -10.51 -11.91
C ARG A 160 -23.50 -11.08 -13.25
N GLY A 161 -23.08 -10.48 -14.37
CA GLY A 161 -23.41 -10.97 -15.71
C GLY A 161 -22.88 -12.34 -16.03
N MET A 162 -21.94 -12.88 -15.23
CA MET A 162 -21.47 -14.28 -15.33
C MET A 162 -22.55 -15.28 -14.88
N GLN A 163 -23.58 -14.85 -14.15
CA GLN A 163 -24.76 -15.60 -13.73
C GLN A 163 -24.48 -16.69 -12.67
N ASN A 164 -23.37 -17.42 -12.76
CA ASN A 164 -22.95 -18.44 -11.81
C ASN A 164 -21.43 -18.63 -11.79
N GLY A 165 -20.91 -19.40 -10.84
CA GLY A 165 -19.48 -19.66 -10.69
C GLY A 165 -18.87 -20.48 -11.84
N ASP A 166 -19.62 -21.39 -12.46
CA ASP A 166 -19.09 -22.22 -13.55
C ASP A 166 -18.70 -21.39 -14.76
N ASN A 167 -19.38 -20.27 -15.00
CA ASN A 167 -19.07 -19.38 -16.13
C ASN A 167 -17.75 -18.62 -15.94
N PHE A 168 -17.21 -18.54 -14.70
CA PHE A 168 -15.88 -17.95 -14.47
C PHE A 168 -14.77 -18.76 -15.14
N LYS A 169 -14.97 -20.06 -15.42
CA LYS A 169 -14.04 -20.89 -16.19
C LYS A 169 -13.79 -20.34 -17.61
N LEU A 170 -14.75 -19.59 -18.17
CA LEU A 170 -14.55 -18.91 -19.46
C LEU A 170 -13.46 -17.83 -19.38
N LEU A 171 -13.27 -17.21 -18.21
CA LEU A 171 -12.27 -16.19 -17.98
C LEU A 171 -10.89 -16.78 -17.72
N GLU A 172 -10.83 -17.99 -17.13
CA GLU A 172 -9.57 -18.66 -16.78
C GLU A 172 -8.67 -18.85 -18.01
N GLY A 173 -9.23 -19.37 -19.11
CA GLY A 173 -8.47 -19.62 -20.33
C GLY A 173 -7.90 -18.33 -20.96
N ILE A 174 -8.55 -17.19 -20.77
CA ILE A 174 -8.06 -15.89 -21.22
C ILE A 174 -6.98 -15.39 -20.26
N ALA A 175 -7.24 -15.48 -18.96
CA ALA A 175 -6.30 -15.05 -17.93
C ALA A 175 -4.97 -15.83 -18.01
N ASP A 176 -5.02 -17.14 -18.25
CA ASP A 176 -3.83 -17.99 -18.42
C ASP A 176 -2.97 -17.58 -19.63
N LYS A 177 -3.62 -17.30 -20.75
CA LYS A 177 -2.90 -16.86 -21.97
C LYS A 177 -2.25 -15.49 -21.83
N LEU A 178 -2.82 -14.63 -21.00
CA LEU A 178 -2.33 -13.27 -20.77
C LEU A 178 -1.42 -13.15 -19.55
N GLY A 179 -1.26 -14.20 -18.75
CA GLY A 179 -0.61 -14.13 -17.44
C GLY A 179 -1.30 -13.13 -16.51
N ALA A 180 -2.64 -13.04 -16.61
CA ALA A 180 -3.43 -12.04 -15.93
C ALA A 180 -3.90 -12.50 -14.54
N ALA A 181 -4.09 -11.54 -13.65
CA ALA A 181 -4.86 -11.78 -12.43
C ALA A 181 -6.34 -11.97 -12.74
N MET A 182 -7.03 -12.77 -11.93
CA MET A 182 -8.47 -12.91 -12.01
C MET A 182 -9.15 -12.15 -10.86
N GLY A 183 -10.17 -11.40 -11.21
CA GLY A 183 -10.96 -10.64 -10.24
C GLY A 183 -12.46 -10.90 -10.39
N ALA A 184 -13.20 -10.55 -9.35
CA ALA A 184 -14.64 -10.55 -9.37
C ALA A 184 -15.21 -9.27 -8.77
N SER A 185 -16.38 -8.87 -9.24
CA SER A 185 -17.09 -7.78 -8.58
C SER A 185 -17.60 -8.24 -7.21
N ARG A 186 -17.72 -7.30 -6.28
CA ARG A 186 -18.30 -7.57 -4.96
C ARG A 186 -19.64 -8.30 -5.04
N ALA A 187 -20.49 -7.90 -6.01
CA ALA A 187 -21.78 -8.53 -6.22
C ALA A 187 -21.70 -9.99 -6.69
N ALA A 188 -20.64 -10.40 -7.37
CA ALA A 188 -20.42 -11.81 -7.76
C ALA A 188 -19.94 -12.64 -6.57
N VAL A 189 -19.06 -12.06 -5.74
CA VAL A 189 -18.59 -12.69 -4.49
C VAL A 189 -19.76 -12.86 -3.50
N ASP A 190 -20.55 -11.80 -3.27
CA ASP A 190 -21.69 -11.83 -2.37
C ASP A 190 -22.78 -12.82 -2.84
N ALA A 191 -22.87 -13.08 -4.16
CA ALA A 191 -23.76 -14.08 -4.75
C ALA A 191 -23.16 -15.51 -4.68
N GLY A 192 -21.95 -15.68 -4.14
CA GLY A 192 -21.30 -16.99 -4.00
C GLY A 192 -20.76 -17.57 -5.30
N PHE A 193 -20.55 -16.76 -6.37
CA PHE A 193 -20.04 -17.28 -7.64
C PHE A 193 -18.55 -17.63 -7.57
N VAL A 194 -17.81 -16.92 -6.75
CA VAL A 194 -16.37 -17.14 -6.48
C VAL A 194 -16.09 -16.84 -5.00
N PRO A 195 -15.07 -17.46 -4.41
CA PRO A 195 -14.64 -17.13 -3.05
C PRO A 195 -14.16 -15.68 -2.95
N ASN A 196 -14.11 -15.20 -1.69
CA ASN A 196 -13.62 -13.83 -1.41
C ASN A 196 -12.09 -13.82 -1.41
#